data_6dcf2168b28dd339c962d7d26ea8ac24
#
_entry.id   6dcf2168b28dd339c962d7d26ea8ac24
#
_cell.length_a   1.000
_cell.length_b   1.000
_cell.length_c   1.000
_cell.angle_alpha   90.00
_cell.angle_beta   90.00
_cell.angle_gamma   90.00
#
_symmetry.space_group_name_H-M   'P 1'
#
loop_
_entity.id
_entity.type
_entity.pdbx_description
1 polymer ?
#
loop_
_entity_poly.entity_id
_entity_poly.type
_entity_poly.pdbx_seq_one_letter_code
_entity_poly.pdbx_strand_id
1 'polypeptide(L)'
;MNKRSGIESKKRILDAAMKVFAEYGYSKANMRMIAKASDISIGGLYLYFKNKEDLYLTMMKSRMGDFAGKTMESVKDINDPAKAISIFMAMSLNYAKKHKELILVQGREHGFAFGLEMKRKFFKKQRGLIENIIRQGIQSGVFKKVDVQKTARIIFSVIRGFILSIIVEPDSLFSPEECSNLILNGLVRRNDK
;
A
#
# COMPACT_ATOMS: atom_id res chain seq x y z
N MET A 1 -13.33 19.21 24.50
CA MET A 1 -12.09 18.61 23.95
C MET A 1 -11.75 19.33 22.67
N ASN A 2 -10.56 19.94 22.56
CA ASN A 2 -10.15 20.74 21.40
C ASN A 2 -10.02 19.80 20.18
N LYS A 3 -10.64 20.15 19.04
CA LYS A 3 -10.69 19.34 17.81
C LYS A 3 -9.29 18.89 17.32
N ARG A 4 -8.28 19.72 17.54
CA ARG A 4 -6.88 19.45 17.19
C ARG A 4 -6.28 18.35 18.06
N SER A 5 -6.51 18.37 19.35
CA SER A 5 -6.06 17.35 20.31
C SER A 5 -6.71 15.97 20.05
N GLY A 6 -7.98 15.97 19.57
CA GLY A 6 -8.66 14.74 19.20
C GLY A 6 -8.07 14.04 17.96
N ILE A 7 -7.63 14.83 16.96
CA ILE A 7 -6.99 14.29 15.75
C ILE A 7 -5.62 13.70 16.09
N GLU A 8 -4.84 14.39 16.90
CA GLU A 8 -3.52 13.93 17.36
C GLU A 8 -3.63 12.63 18.19
N SER A 9 -4.60 12.58 19.10
CA SER A 9 -4.88 11.38 19.90
C SER A 9 -5.30 10.21 19.02
N LYS A 10 -6.19 10.42 18.05
CA LYS A 10 -6.61 9.37 17.11
C LYS A 10 -5.42 8.83 16.31
N LYS A 11 -4.54 9.70 15.81
CA LYS A 11 -3.33 9.29 15.09
C LYS A 11 -2.41 8.45 15.99
N ARG A 12 -2.15 8.89 17.22
CA ARG A 12 -1.33 8.16 18.20
C ARG A 12 -1.89 6.77 18.48
N ILE A 13 -3.21 6.64 18.62
CA ILE A 13 -3.87 5.34 18.79
C ILE A 13 -3.66 4.43 17.57
N LEU A 14 -3.85 4.95 16.35
CA LEU A 14 -3.65 4.17 15.12
C LEU A 14 -2.19 3.72 14.94
N ASP A 15 -1.23 4.56 15.31
CA ASP A 15 0.20 4.23 15.28
C ASP A 15 0.56 3.14 16.31
N ALA A 16 0.01 3.23 17.52
CA ALA A 16 0.17 2.21 18.56
C ALA A 16 -0.52 0.89 18.17
N ALA A 17 -1.74 0.95 17.63
CA ALA A 17 -2.46 -0.21 17.14
C ALA A 17 -1.68 -0.95 16.06
N MET A 18 -1.05 -0.24 15.14
CA MET A 18 -0.22 -0.85 14.10
C MET A 18 0.93 -1.67 14.70
N LYS A 19 1.63 -1.12 15.71
CA LYS A 19 2.72 -1.83 16.39
C LYS A 19 2.21 -3.08 17.11
N VAL A 20 1.13 -2.95 17.88
CA VAL A 20 0.54 -4.06 18.62
C VAL A 20 0.04 -5.17 17.68
N PHE A 21 -0.63 -4.81 16.59
CA PHE A 21 -1.07 -5.82 15.61
C PHE A 21 0.09 -6.46 14.85
N ALA A 22 1.15 -5.72 14.55
CA ALA A 22 2.33 -6.28 13.89
C ALA A 22 3.07 -7.27 14.80
N GLU A 23 3.16 -6.99 16.10
CA GLU A 23 3.89 -7.80 17.07
C GLU A 23 3.10 -9.04 17.50
N TYR A 24 1.81 -8.87 17.85
CA TYR A 24 1.02 -9.94 18.48
C TYR A 24 0.02 -10.63 17.52
N GLY A 25 -0.15 -10.09 16.31
CA GLY A 25 -1.21 -10.50 15.41
C GLY A 25 -2.57 -9.92 15.81
N TYR A 26 -3.56 -10.02 14.90
CA TYR A 26 -4.91 -9.51 15.20
C TYR A 26 -5.60 -10.33 16.30
N SER A 27 -5.48 -11.66 16.28
CA SER A 27 -6.20 -12.53 17.23
C SER A 27 -5.75 -12.33 18.67
N LYS A 28 -4.46 -12.25 18.91
CA LYS A 28 -3.87 -12.10 20.27
C LYS A 28 -3.89 -10.65 20.77
N ALA A 29 -3.87 -9.67 19.87
CA ALA A 29 -3.99 -8.26 20.22
C ALA A 29 -5.35 -7.95 20.84
N ASN A 30 -5.39 -7.06 21.83
CA ASN A 30 -6.62 -6.62 22.48
C ASN A 30 -6.61 -5.10 22.74
N MET A 31 -7.78 -4.55 23.04
CA MET A 31 -7.97 -3.12 23.26
C MET A 31 -7.13 -2.58 24.45
N ARG A 32 -6.91 -3.38 25.49
CA ARG A 32 -6.09 -2.95 26.66
C ARG A 32 -4.62 -2.78 26.28
N MET A 33 -4.07 -3.69 25.47
CA MET A 33 -2.69 -3.57 24.97
C MET A 33 -2.52 -2.30 24.14
N ILE A 34 -3.48 -1.99 23.26
CA ILE A 34 -3.44 -0.81 22.41
C ILE A 34 -3.60 0.48 23.26
N ALA A 35 -4.50 0.48 24.25
CA ALA A 35 -4.68 1.59 25.15
C ALA A 35 -3.36 1.91 25.91
N LYS A 36 -2.72 0.87 26.47
CA LYS A 36 -1.40 0.99 27.12
C LYS A 36 -0.33 1.50 26.16
N ALA A 37 -0.24 0.96 24.95
CA ALA A 37 0.76 1.35 23.95
C ALA A 37 0.55 2.77 23.39
N SER A 38 -0.68 3.31 23.44
CA SER A 38 -1.02 4.66 23.00
C SER A 38 -1.06 5.68 24.14
N ASP A 39 -0.75 5.27 25.37
CA ASP A 39 -0.82 6.11 26.56
C ASP A 39 -2.19 6.80 26.70
N ILE A 40 -3.25 5.99 26.67
CA ILE A 40 -4.63 6.43 26.86
C ILE A 40 -5.37 5.44 27.75
N SER A 41 -6.35 5.91 28.54
CA SER A 41 -7.20 5.00 29.31
C SER A 41 -8.03 4.12 28.38
N ILE A 42 -8.39 2.92 28.84
CA ILE A 42 -9.25 2.01 28.06
C ILE A 42 -10.61 2.64 27.75
N GLY A 43 -11.20 3.39 28.68
CA GLY A 43 -12.41 4.16 28.47
C GLY A 43 -12.22 5.24 27.40
N GLY A 44 -11.08 5.95 27.43
CA GLY A 44 -10.71 6.92 26.42
C GLY A 44 -10.57 6.30 25.02
N LEU A 45 -10.03 5.07 24.91
CA LEU A 45 -9.93 4.36 23.64
C LEU A 45 -11.31 4.04 23.05
N TYR A 46 -12.26 3.61 23.89
CA TYR A 46 -13.64 3.31 23.45
C TYR A 46 -14.44 4.55 23.03
N LEU A 47 -14.00 5.77 23.36
CA LEU A 47 -14.58 6.99 22.80
C LEU A 47 -14.24 7.19 21.32
N TYR A 48 -13.11 6.61 20.85
CA TYR A 48 -12.67 6.70 19.45
C TYR A 48 -13.08 5.51 18.60
N PHE A 49 -13.14 4.31 19.19
CA PHE A 49 -13.32 3.06 18.45
C PHE A 49 -14.27 2.13 19.21
N LYS A 50 -15.32 1.65 18.53
CA LYS A 50 -16.35 0.80 19.12
C LYS A 50 -15.81 -0.56 19.61
N ASN A 51 -14.86 -1.11 18.87
CA ASN A 51 -14.25 -2.42 19.14
C ASN A 51 -12.92 -2.56 18.41
N LYS A 52 -12.25 -3.72 18.59
CA LYS A 52 -10.98 -4.05 17.94
C LYS A 52 -11.07 -4.06 16.41
N GLU A 53 -12.18 -4.52 15.87
CA GLU A 53 -12.41 -4.57 14.42
C GLU A 53 -12.50 -3.16 13.81
N ASP A 54 -13.30 -2.27 14.41
CA ASP A 54 -13.43 -0.87 13.99
C ASP A 54 -12.07 -0.16 14.02
N LEU A 55 -11.29 -0.35 15.08
CA LEU A 55 -9.94 0.18 15.21
C LEU A 55 -9.03 -0.36 14.10
N TYR A 56 -9.02 -1.68 13.88
CA TYR A 56 -8.19 -2.31 12.85
C TYR A 56 -8.54 -1.82 11.45
N LEU A 57 -9.82 -1.82 11.07
CA LEU A 57 -10.26 -1.34 9.76
C LEU A 57 -9.96 0.14 9.55
N THR A 58 -10.13 0.98 10.59
CA THR A 58 -9.79 2.39 10.53
C THR A 58 -8.28 2.59 10.36
N MET A 59 -7.46 1.84 11.09
CA MET A 59 -6.00 1.85 10.95
C MET A 59 -5.59 1.45 9.53
N MET A 60 -6.13 0.37 9.00
CA MET A 60 -5.84 -0.11 7.65
C MET A 60 -6.23 0.91 6.59
N LYS A 61 -7.43 1.50 6.71
CA LYS A 61 -7.91 2.55 5.79
C LYS A 61 -6.99 3.78 5.81
N SER A 62 -6.54 4.20 6.99
CA SER A 62 -5.59 5.31 7.13
C SER A 62 -4.27 5.00 6.41
N ARG A 63 -3.67 3.84 6.67
CA ARG A 63 -2.39 3.43 6.05
C ARG A 63 -2.47 3.29 4.54
N MET A 64 -3.54 2.69 4.03
CA MET A 64 -3.78 2.60 2.59
C MET A 64 -3.99 3.97 1.97
N GLY A 65 -4.69 4.88 2.65
CA GLY A 65 -4.89 6.25 2.23
C GLY A 65 -3.57 7.04 2.14
N ASP A 66 -2.75 6.95 3.20
CA ASP A 66 -1.44 7.60 3.27
C ASP A 66 -0.51 7.10 2.16
N PHE A 67 -0.46 5.77 1.94
CA PHE A 67 0.32 5.19 0.86
C PHE A 67 -0.16 5.67 -0.51
N ALA A 68 -1.48 5.61 -0.76
CA ALA A 68 -2.05 6.04 -2.03
C ALA A 68 -1.81 7.54 -2.31
N GLY A 69 -1.89 8.38 -1.28
CA GLY A 69 -1.59 9.81 -1.38
C GLY A 69 -0.13 10.06 -1.73
N LYS A 70 0.79 9.44 -1.00
CA LYS A 70 2.24 9.56 -1.25
C LYS A 70 2.62 9.06 -2.64
N THR A 71 2.08 7.93 -3.06
CA THR A 71 2.38 7.37 -4.39
C THR A 71 1.87 8.29 -5.50
N MET A 72 0.66 8.82 -5.37
CA MET A 72 0.11 9.78 -6.32
C MET A 72 0.97 11.06 -6.40
N GLU A 73 1.34 11.61 -5.24
CA GLU A 73 2.18 12.82 -5.13
C GLU A 73 3.54 12.62 -5.78
N SER A 74 4.15 11.45 -5.61
CA SER A 74 5.49 11.15 -6.15
C SER A 74 5.53 11.00 -7.66
N VAL A 75 4.39 10.78 -8.33
CA VAL A 75 4.35 10.58 -9.78
C VAL A 75 3.59 11.67 -10.54
N LYS A 76 2.86 12.57 -9.85
CA LYS A 76 1.98 13.56 -10.49
C LYS A 76 2.70 14.51 -11.43
N ASP A 77 3.92 14.93 -11.07
CA ASP A 77 4.72 15.93 -11.80
C ASP A 77 5.84 15.27 -12.65
N ILE A 78 5.80 13.95 -12.80
CA ILE A 78 6.79 13.21 -13.59
C ILE A 78 6.33 13.14 -15.03
N ASN A 79 6.99 13.90 -15.91
CA ASN A 79 6.68 13.93 -17.34
C ASN A 79 7.12 12.66 -18.09
N ASP A 80 8.15 11.95 -17.59
CA ASP A 80 8.61 10.69 -18.16
C ASP A 80 7.78 9.52 -17.62
N PRO A 81 6.93 8.89 -18.46
CA PRO A 81 6.06 7.79 -18.02
C PRO A 81 6.83 6.52 -17.62
N ALA A 82 8.02 6.28 -18.17
CA ALA A 82 8.84 5.15 -17.77
C ALA A 82 9.40 5.38 -16.35
N LYS A 83 9.88 6.58 -16.07
CA LYS A 83 10.30 6.98 -14.72
C LYS A 83 9.14 6.96 -13.71
N ALA A 84 7.94 7.38 -14.11
CA ALA A 84 6.76 7.33 -13.26
C ALA A 84 6.40 5.88 -12.86
N ILE A 85 6.47 4.90 -13.79
CA ILE A 85 6.29 3.47 -13.48
C ILE A 85 7.37 2.99 -12.50
N SER A 86 8.63 3.33 -12.74
CA SER A 86 9.75 2.93 -11.86
C SER A 86 9.57 3.46 -10.43
N ILE A 87 9.18 4.74 -10.28
CA ILE A 87 8.90 5.35 -8.97
C ILE A 87 7.74 4.64 -8.29
N PHE A 88 6.64 4.39 -9.01
CA PHE A 88 5.48 3.68 -8.48
C PHE A 88 5.87 2.29 -7.93
N MET A 89 6.66 1.55 -8.68
CA MET A 89 7.15 0.23 -8.28
C MET A 89 8.07 0.31 -7.06
N ALA A 90 9.07 1.20 -7.10
CA ALA A 90 10.01 1.38 -6.00
C ALA A 90 9.29 1.74 -4.69
N MET A 91 8.31 2.64 -4.74
CA MET A 91 7.49 2.98 -3.57
C MET A 91 6.68 1.79 -3.05
N SER A 92 6.10 1.00 -3.95
CA SER A 92 5.31 -0.17 -3.58
C SER A 92 6.15 -1.25 -2.90
N LEU A 93 7.32 -1.56 -3.45
CA LEU A 93 8.24 -2.56 -2.91
C LEU A 93 8.90 -2.10 -1.61
N ASN A 94 9.34 -0.83 -1.54
CA ASN A 94 9.93 -0.27 -0.32
C ASN A 94 8.90 -0.19 0.83
N TYR A 95 7.64 0.14 0.51
CA TYR A 95 6.57 0.10 1.50
C TYR A 95 6.34 -1.32 2.02
N ALA A 96 6.35 -2.31 1.14
CA ALA A 96 6.20 -3.70 1.53
C ALA A 96 7.35 -4.18 2.43
N LYS A 97 8.60 -3.86 2.08
CA LYS A 97 9.78 -4.15 2.91
C LYS A 97 9.66 -3.53 4.31
N LYS A 98 9.25 -2.27 4.39
CA LYS A 98 9.13 -1.54 5.66
C LYS A 98 7.99 -2.04 6.56
N HIS A 99 6.92 -2.61 5.97
CA HIS A 99 5.70 -3.00 6.69
C HIS A 99 5.37 -4.50 6.54
N LYS A 100 6.41 -5.33 6.37
CA LYS A 100 6.24 -6.76 6.07
C LYS A 100 5.45 -7.50 7.16
N GLU A 101 5.69 -7.20 8.45
CA GLU A 101 4.96 -7.83 9.55
C GLU A 101 3.46 -7.55 9.46
N LEU A 102 3.08 -6.30 9.16
CA LEU A 102 1.67 -5.93 9.00
C LEU A 102 1.01 -6.65 7.83
N ILE A 103 1.74 -6.81 6.72
CA ILE A 103 1.22 -7.52 5.53
C ILE A 103 1.08 -9.02 5.82
N LEU A 104 2.02 -9.62 6.56
CA LEU A 104 1.95 -11.00 7.03
C LEU A 104 0.75 -11.25 7.92
N VAL A 105 0.51 -10.38 8.89
CA VAL A 105 -0.67 -10.46 9.78
C VAL A 105 -1.97 -10.43 8.99
N GLN A 106 -2.06 -9.57 7.98
CA GLN A 106 -3.24 -9.52 7.11
C GLN A 106 -3.49 -10.82 6.34
N GLY A 107 -2.44 -11.54 5.96
CA GLY A 107 -2.54 -12.80 5.23
C GLY A 107 -2.89 -13.99 6.12
N ARG A 108 -2.36 -14.01 7.35
CA ARG A 108 -2.45 -15.18 8.24
C ARG A 108 -3.78 -15.30 8.98
N GLU A 109 -4.32 -14.22 9.53
CA GLU A 109 -5.36 -14.33 10.55
C GLU A 109 -6.79 -14.11 10.05
N HIS A 110 -6.97 -13.35 8.99
CA HIS A 110 -8.30 -13.06 8.43
C HIS A 110 -8.42 -13.41 6.96
N GLY A 111 -7.36 -13.95 6.39
CA GLY A 111 -7.31 -14.20 4.97
C GLY A 111 -7.52 -12.93 4.14
N PHE A 112 -7.72 -13.10 2.85
CA PHE A 112 -7.99 -11.96 1.96
C PHE A 112 -9.41 -11.38 2.11
N ALA A 113 -10.34 -12.08 2.77
CA ALA A 113 -11.75 -11.69 2.84
C ALA A 113 -11.99 -10.51 3.79
N PHE A 114 -11.21 -10.38 4.88
CA PHE A 114 -11.39 -9.31 5.85
C PHE A 114 -11.07 -7.93 5.24
N GLY A 115 -12.04 -7.03 5.30
CA GLY A 115 -11.91 -5.70 4.67
C GLY A 115 -11.83 -5.74 3.14
N LEU A 116 -12.38 -6.77 2.49
CA LEU A 116 -12.26 -7.00 1.05
C LEU A 116 -12.73 -5.81 0.22
N GLU A 117 -13.83 -5.17 0.59
CA GLU A 117 -14.33 -4.00 -0.14
C GLU A 117 -13.35 -2.83 -0.07
N MET A 118 -12.78 -2.57 1.10
CA MET A 118 -11.76 -1.54 1.30
C MET A 118 -10.51 -1.84 0.45
N LYS A 119 -10.06 -3.10 0.45
CA LYS A 119 -8.92 -3.56 -0.38
C LYS A 119 -9.23 -3.40 -1.87
N ARG A 120 -10.44 -3.76 -2.32
CA ARG A 120 -10.88 -3.59 -3.72
C ARG A 120 -10.85 -2.12 -4.15
N LYS A 121 -11.38 -1.22 -3.32
CA LYS A 121 -11.36 0.24 -3.59
C LYS A 121 -9.92 0.76 -3.69
N PHE A 122 -9.06 0.36 -2.75
CA PHE A 122 -7.65 0.73 -2.75
C PHE A 122 -6.94 0.22 -4.01
N PHE A 123 -7.08 -1.07 -4.35
CA PHE A 123 -6.44 -1.64 -5.54
C PHE A 123 -6.95 -1.04 -6.85
N LYS A 124 -8.26 -0.72 -6.92
CA LYS A 124 -8.83 0.00 -8.07
C LYS A 124 -8.17 1.37 -8.25
N LYS A 125 -7.98 2.11 -7.15
CA LYS A 125 -7.30 3.42 -7.18
C LYS A 125 -5.85 3.31 -7.65
N GLN A 126 -5.10 2.33 -7.14
CA GLN A 126 -3.71 2.10 -7.53
C GLN A 126 -3.58 1.71 -9.01
N ARG A 127 -4.44 0.82 -9.50
CA ARG A 127 -4.47 0.47 -10.94
C ARG A 127 -4.81 1.68 -11.81
N GLY A 128 -5.79 2.50 -11.40
CA GLY A 128 -6.15 3.73 -12.12
C GLY A 128 -4.96 4.69 -12.30
N LEU A 129 -4.07 4.78 -11.30
CA LEU A 129 -2.84 5.55 -11.42
C LEU A 129 -1.92 4.98 -12.50
N ILE A 130 -1.70 3.66 -12.50
CA ILE A 130 -0.92 2.98 -13.55
C ILE A 130 -1.55 3.18 -14.93
N GLU A 131 -2.89 3.06 -15.05
CA GLU A 131 -3.59 3.29 -16.30
C GLU A 131 -3.34 4.70 -16.86
N ASN A 132 -3.35 5.72 -15.99
CA ASN A 132 -3.08 7.10 -16.40
C ASN A 132 -1.65 7.27 -16.91
N ILE A 133 -0.66 6.68 -16.21
CA ILE A 133 0.74 6.71 -16.66
C ILE A 133 0.90 6.01 -18.02
N ILE A 134 0.24 4.87 -18.22
CA ILE A 134 0.30 4.15 -19.50
C ILE A 134 -0.33 4.99 -20.61
N ARG A 135 -1.50 5.63 -20.40
CA ARG A 135 -2.12 6.52 -21.40
C ARG A 135 -1.20 7.66 -21.79
N GLN A 136 -0.59 8.34 -20.82
CA GLN A 136 0.39 9.39 -21.06
C GLN A 136 1.58 8.88 -21.88
N GLY A 137 2.10 7.70 -21.54
CA GLY A 137 3.21 7.08 -22.26
C GLY A 137 2.89 6.72 -23.71
N ILE A 138 1.66 6.26 -23.99
CA ILE A 138 1.19 6.00 -25.37
C ILE A 138 1.02 7.32 -26.12
N GLN A 139 0.42 8.33 -25.51
CA GLN A 139 0.19 9.64 -26.13
C GLN A 139 1.50 10.36 -26.45
N SER A 140 2.50 10.25 -25.59
CA SER A 140 3.86 10.83 -25.83
C SER A 140 4.74 9.97 -26.74
N GLY A 141 4.28 8.80 -27.20
CA GLY A 141 5.05 7.89 -28.06
C GLY A 141 6.15 7.10 -27.35
N VAL A 142 6.28 7.24 -26.03
CA VAL A 142 7.28 6.50 -25.23
C VAL A 142 6.89 5.03 -25.11
N PHE A 143 5.59 4.74 -24.96
CA PHE A 143 5.08 3.37 -24.84
C PHE A 143 4.45 2.89 -26.15
N LYS A 144 4.55 1.61 -26.40
CA LYS A 144 3.82 0.92 -27.47
C LYS A 144 2.33 1.09 -27.27
N LYS A 145 1.56 1.08 -28.35
CA LYS A 145 0.10 1.02 -28.31
C LYS A 145 -0.33 -0.33 -27.73
N VAL A 146 -0.92 -0.32 -26.53
CA VAL A 146 -1.37 -1.51 -25.79
C VAL A 146 -2.77 -1.31 -25.24
N ASP A 147 -3.42 -2.40 -24.82
CA ASP A 147 -4.65 -2.31 -24.00
C ASP A 147 -4.28 -1.81 -22.61
N VAL A 148 -4.65 -0.55 -22.33
CA VAL A 148 -4.29 0.16 -21.09
C VAL A 148 -4.77 -0.59 -19.84
N GLN A 149 -6.03 -1.07 -19.86
CA GLN A 149 -6.61 -1.72 -18.66
C GLN A 149 -5.98 -3.09 -18.39
N LYS A 150 -5.79 -3.91 -19.45
CA LYS A 150 -5.13 -5.21 -19.33
C LYS A 150 -3.69 -5.05 -18.88
N THR A 151 -2.95 -4.13 -19.50
CA THR A 151 -1.55 -3.87 -19.16
C THR A 151 -1.41 -3.38 -17.72
N ALA A 152 -2.25 -2.45 -17.28
CA ALA A 152 -2.23 -1.97 -15.90
C ALA A 152 -2.55 -3.10 -14.89
N ARG A 153 -3.46 -4.01 -15.22
CA ARG A 153 -3.75 -5.19 -14.39
C ARG A 153 -2.55 -6.13 -14.30
N ILE A 154 -1.87 -6.38 -15.42
CA ILE A 154 -0.67 -7.23 -15.46
C ILE A 154 0.43 -6.61 -14.59
N ILE A 155 0.78 -5.34 -14.81
CA ILE A 155 1.79 -4.63 -14.03
C ILE A 155 1.47 -4.68 -12.54
N PHE A 156 0.24 -4.39 -12.17
CA PHE A 156 -0.19 -4.41 -10.78
C PHE A 156 -0.12 -5.82 -10.16
N SER A 157 -0.43 -6.86 -10.92
CA SER A 157 -0.33 -8.25 -10.48
C SER A 157 1.11 -8.69 -10.30
N VAL A 158 2.01 -8.27 -11.19
CA VAL A 158 3.46 -8.53 -11.08
C VAL A 158 4.03 -7.86 -9.83
N ILE A 159 3.69 -6.58 -9.58
CA ILE A 159 4.11 -5.87 -8.36
C ILE A 159 3.64 -6.61 -7.10
N ARG A 160 2.40 -7.12 -7.09
CA ARG A 160 1.88 -7.91 -5.96
C ARG A 160 2.61 -9.24 -5.78
N GLY A 161 3.02 -9.88 -6.87
CA GLY A 161 3.88 -11.06 -6.84
C GLY A 161 5.22 -10.77 -6.18
N PHE A 162 5.89 -9.68 -6.59
CA PHE A 162 7.13 -9.23 -5.95
C PHE A 162 6.95 -8.89 -4.47
N ILE A 163 5.84 -8.23 -4.10
CA ILE A 163 5.53 -7.96 -2.69
C ILE A 163 5.38 -9.26 -1.91
N LEU A 164 4.74 -10.27 -2.48
CA LEU A 164 4.59 -11.58 -1.85
C LEU A 164 5.94 -12.28 -1.68
N SER A 165 6.81 -12.24 -2.69
CA SER A 165 8.17 -12.79 -2.60
C SER A 165 8.99 -12.14 -1.49
N ILE A 166 8.97 -10.81 -1.36
CA ILE A 166 9.67 -10.09 -0.27
C ILE A 166 9.20 -10.59 1.12
N ILE A 167 7.95 -11.00 1.23
CA ILE A 167 7.34 -11.44 2.48
C ILE A 167 7.66 -12.91 2.78
N VAL A 168 7.57 -13.76 1.78
CA VAL A 168 7.72 -15.23 1.90
C VAL A 168 9.19 -15.62 1.83
N GLU A 169 9.96 -14.96 0.99
CA GLU A 169 11.38 -15.21 0.74
C GLU A 169 12.17 -13.92 0.99
N PRO A 170 12.42 -13.54 2.26
CA PRO A 170 13.04 -12.25 2.61
C PRO A 170 14.45 -12.06 2.03
N ASP A 171 15.13 -13.14 1.68
CA ASP A 171 16.44 -13.15 1.04
C ASP A 171 16.38 -13.05 -0.48
N SER A 172 15.20 -12.84 -1.06
CA SER A 172 15.04 -12.62 -2.50
C SER A 172 15.83 -11.39 -2.96
N LEU A 173 16.78 -11.62 -3.88
CA LEU A 173 17.83 -10.67 -4.24
C LEU A 173 17.44 -9.63 -5.31
N PHE A 174 16.17 -9.46 -5.65
CA PHE A 174 15.78 -8.47 -6.66
C PHE A 174 15.62 -7.07 -6.09
N SER A 175 16.06 -6.08 -6.85
CA SER A 175 15.88 -4.66 -6.56
C SER A 175 14.59 -4.11 -7.21
N PRO A 176 14.04 -2.99 -6.70
CA PRO A 176 12.94 -2.29 -7.38
C PRO A 176 13.29 -1.87 -8.83
N GLU A 177 14.56 -1.60 -9.09
CA GLU A 177 15.06 -1.23 -10.41
C GLU A 177 15.01 -2.41 -11.38
N GLU A 178 15.49 -3.59 -10.99
CA GLU A 178 15.40 -4.82 -11.80
C GLU A 178 13.96 -5.16 -12.13
N CYS A 179 13.05 -5.06 -11.14
CA CYS A 179 11.62 -5.28 -11.35
C CYS A 179 11.02 -4.29 -12.35
N SER A 180 11.39 -3.00 -12.27
CA SER A 180 10.87 -1.99 -13.19
C SER A 180 11.42 -2.18 -14.59
N ASN A 181 12.70 -2.51 -14.74
CA ASN A 181 13.34 -2.76 -16.02
C ASN A 181 12.72 -3.95 -16.76
N LEU A 182 12.38 -5.03 -16.03
CA LEU A 182 11.69 -6.18 -16.62
C LEU A 182 10.35 -5.78 -17.26
N ILE A 183 9.57 -4.96 -16.57
CA ILE A 183 8.28 -4.48 -17.06
C ILE A 183 8.47 -3.50 -18.23
N LEU A 184 9.38 -2.54 -18.07
CA LEU A 184 9.59 -1.47 -19.05
C LEU A 184 10.17 -1.98 -20.36
N ASN A 185 11.03 -3.01 -20.34
CA ASN A 185 11.54 -3.65 -21.56
C ASN A 185 10.42 -4.22 -22.46
N GLY A 186 9.30 -4.64 -21.87
CA GLY A 186 8.12 -5.07 -22.62
C GLY A 186 7.21 -3.92 -23.11
N LEU A 187 7.27 -2.77 -22.45
CA LEU A 187 6.33 -1.67 -22.64
C LEU A 187 6.89 -0.53 -23.50
N VAL A 188 8.17 -0.19 -23.31
CA VAL A 188 8.84 0.91 -24.04
C VAL A 188 8.95 0.57 -25.53
N ARG A 189 8.67 1.56 -26.38
CA ARG A 189 8.87 1.44 -27.82
C ARG A 189 10.36 1.36 -28.11
N ARG A 190 10.83 0.28 -28.71
CA ARG A 190 12.19 0.21 -29.24
C ARG A 190 12.18 1.00 -30.56
N ASN A 191 13.07 1.98 -30.70
CA ASN A 191 13.38 2.52 -32.02
C ASN A 191 14.23 1.44 -32.70
N ASP A 192 13.61 0.61 -33.53
CA ASP A 192 14.36 -0.24 -34.45
C ASP A 192 15.14 0.74 -35.38
N LYS A 193 16.47 0.74 -35.23
CA LYS A 193 17.40 1.44 -36.12
C LYS A 193 17.46 0.69 -37.42
#